data_cc43507435925253da0623f1d8b85f56
#
_entry.id   cc43507435925253da0623f1d8b85f56
#
_cell.length_a   1.000
_cell.length_b   1.000
_cell.length_c   1.000
_cell.angle_alpha   90.00
_cell.angle_beta   90.00
_cell.angle_gamma   90.00
#
_symmetry.space_group_name_H-M   'P 1'
#
loop_
_entity.id
_entity.type
_entity.pdbx_description
1 polymer ?
#
loop_
_entity_poly.entity_id
_entity_poly.type
_entity_poly.pdbx_seq_one_letter_code
_entity_poly.pdbx_strand_id
1 'polypeptide(L)'
;MKRISSWILLAAMVLALVGCGKQAETQQTTLPKDVSGKYYLDPERNEAIVNDGGTVTVVNEGNNRAYYQIFVGSFSDSNDDGVGDLRGIINRFDYLNDGDPNSGVSLGVEGIWLSPIFTSPSYHKYDTTNYYEIDPKFGTMEDLKELIDLCHARGVHIILDFVINHTARNHAWFQQFRTAHQNNDVSNPYYDFFSWSTGTVPGATYYTLPGTNHYYEGNFSGEMPELNFDNPNVRQAVVDIAKFYLDLGVDGFRFDAAKYIYYGDEAKNAEFWIWFMAELRAIKPDIFTVAEVWDSDAVTYPYFESTNCFNFTMSQAAGIIAQTAQAGNVNHYTAYVDLYLSEIQARNPNAIMCTFIANHDMDRAAGFLTVASGQAKVAANLALLMPGCTFIYYGDEIGMKGSRGGANTDANRRLAMPWGDGDTVKDPMGANYTSGQTNGTVLEHLSNGDSLYNHYKKLISIRKAVPEIVYGTYTPLTTDSKLGGFVSTYNGNTAVVLHNTSNSAVTIDLAELTDIPLSVLFAFVGVGDATLEGTVLTIAGQTSVILK
;
A
#
# COMPACT_ATOMS: atom_id res chain seq x y z
N MET A 1 38.82 59.91 -25.62
CA MET A 1 38.15 58.67 -26.08
C MET A 1 38.62 57.51 -25.21
N LYS A 2 37.78 56.97 -24.38
CA LYS A 2 37.83 55.79 -23.47
C LYS A 2 37.41 56.14 -22.05
N ARG A 3 36.13 56.19 -21.82
CA ARG A 3 35.46 56.06 -20.51
C ARG A 3 33.92 56.12 -20.65
N ILE A 4 33.31 55.20 -21.44
CA ILE A 4 31.84 55.01 -21.48
C ILE A 4 31.58 53.52 -21.76
N SER A 5 32.10 52.58 -21.01
CA SER A 5 31.75 51.17 -21.16
C SER A 5 31.69 50.37 -19.84
N SER A 6 31.80 51.05 -18.68
CA SER A 6 31.81 50.36 -17.41
C SER A 6 30.49 50.46 -16.60
N TRP A 7 29.50 51.16 -17.12
CA TRP A 7 28.22 51.37 -16.40
C TRP A 7 27.04 50.53 -16.94
N ILE A 8 27.22 49.91 -18.10
CA ILE A 8 26.17 49.02 -18.69
C ILE A 8 26.30 47.59 -18.17
N LEU A 9 27.48 47.17 -17.70
CA LEU A 9 27.63 45.82 -17.11
C LEU A 9 27.18 45.72 -15.64
N LEU A 10 27.07 46.86 -14.93
CA LEU A 10 26.60 46.84 -13.52
C LEU A 10 25.09 46.86 -13.41
N ALA A 11 24.40 47.41 -14.42
CA ALA A 11 22.92 47.38 -14.45
C ALA A 11 22.35 46.03 -14.89
N ALA A 12 23.09 45.24 -15.65
CA ALA A 12 22.69 43.88 -16.04
C ALA A 12 22.93 42.84 -14.95
N MET A 13 23.86 43.07 -14.00
CA MET A 13 24.10 42.19 -12.86
C MET A 13 23.17 42.43 -11.68
N VAL A 14 22.53 43.60 -11.57
CA VAL A 14 21.54 43.86 -10.51
C VAL A 14 20.15 43.37 -10.91
N LEU A 15 19.87 43.20 -12.19
CA LEU A 15 18.58 42.61 -12.67
C LEU A 15 18.60 41.05 -12.68
N ALA A 16 19.77 40.42 -12.55
CA ALA A 16 19.87 38.96 -12.48
C ALA A 16 19.82 38.40 -11.05
N LEU A 17 19.79 39.25 -10.01
CA LEU A 17 19.72 38.84 -8.60
C LEU A 17 18.34 39.03 -7.96
N VAL A 18 17.32 39.47 -8.71
CA VAL A 18 15.95 39.60 -8.25
C VAL A 18 15.03 38.49 -8.82
N GLY A 19 15.60 37.54 -9.56
CA GLY A 19 14.85 36.46 -10.25
C GLY A 19 15.03 35.05 -9.69
N CYS A 20 15.48 34.86 -8.44
CA CYS A 20 15.60 33.54 -7.85
C CYS A 20 15.14 33.51 -6.38
N GLY A 21 13.95 34.01 -6.15
CA GLY A 21 13.11 33.67 -5.03
C GLY A 21 11.87 32.98 -5.60
N LYS A 22 12.02 31.76 -6.08
CA LYS A 22 10.86 30.88 -6.15
C LYS A 22 10.47 30.60 -4.70
N GLN A 23 9.52 31.41 -4.16
CA GLN A 23 8.61 30.90 -3.17
C GLN A 23 8.15 29.54 -3.71
N ALA A 24 8.26 28.50 -2.91
CA ALA A 24 7.50 27.29 -3.15
C ALA A 24 6.04 27.75 -3.25
N GLU A 25 5.51 27.83 -4.46
CA GLU A 25 4.08 27.91 -4.68
C GLU A 25 3.54 26.63 -4.04
N THR A 26 2.90 26.77 -2.91
CA THR A 26 1.97 25.76 -2.40
C THR A 26 1.05 25.46 -3.59
N GLN A 27 1.18 24.26 -4.15
CA GLN A 27 0.29 23.83 -5.23
C GLN A 27 -1.11 23.79 -4.65
N GLN A 28 -1.85 24.82 -4.93
CA GLN A 28 -3.26 24.90 -4.60
C GLN A 28 -3.98 24.00 -5.60
N THR A 29 -4.49 22.88 -5.15
CA THR A 29 -5.21 21.94 -5.99
C THR A 29 -6.71 22.19 -5.85
N THR A 30 -7.36 22.47 -6.96
CA THR A 30 -8.82 22.40 -7.00
C THR A 30 -9.22 20.93 -6.90
N LEU A 31 -10.30 20.66 -6.18
CA LEU A 31 -10.83 19.29 -6.13
C LEU A 31 -11.13 18.81 -7.55
N PRO A 32 -10.81 17.54 -7.88
CA PRO A 32 -11.07 17.00 -9.21
C PRO A 32 -12.55 17.12 -9.54
N LYS A 33 -12.89 17.48 -10.77
CA LYS A 33 -14.28 17.49 -11.23
C LYS A 33 -14.78 16.06 -11.33
N ASP A 34 -15.97 15.82 -10.85
CA ASP A 34 -16.63 14.55 -11.07
C ASP A 34 -16.98 14.37 -12.55
N VAL A 35 -16.38 13.37 -13.20
CA VAL A 35 -16.68 13.07 -14.61
C VAL A 35 -18.03 12.39 -14.79
N SER A 36 -18.62 11.80 -13.74
CA SER A 36 -19.93 11.14 -13.79
C SER A 36 -21.06 12.03 -13.25
N GLY A 37 -20.74 13.10 -12.52
CA GLY A 37 -21.71 13.94 -11.81
C GLY A 37 -22.41 13.25 -10.65
N LYS A 38 -21.99 12.05 -10.26
CA LYS A 38 -22.77 11.20 -9.35
C LYS A 38 -22.05 10.87 -8.03
N TYR A 39 -20.75 10.83 -8.00
CA TYR A 39 -19.97 10.32 -6.86
C TYR A 39 -19.07 11.35 -6.26
N TYR A 40 -19.26 12.59 -6.55
CA TYR A 40 -18.29 13.57 -6.27
C TYR A 40 -18.88 14.81 -5.61
N LEU A 41 -18.05 15.74 -5.29
CA LEU A 41 -18.48 17.04 -4.80
C LEU A 41 -19.46 17.66 -5.76
N ASP A 42 -20.64 18.01 -5.27
CA ASP A 42 -21.60 18.82 -5.99
C ASP A 42 -20.92 20.13 -6.46
N PRO A 43 -20.93 20.47 -7.77
CA PRO A 43 -20.27 21.66 -8.27
C PRO A 43 -20.70 22.95 -7.56
N GLU A 44 -21.97 23.09 -7.20
CA GLU A 44 -22.47 24.26 -6.45
C GLU A 44 -21.93 24.27 -5.01
N ARG A 45 -21.76 23.13 -4.39
CA ARG A 45 -21.15 22.98 -3.06
C ARG A 45 -19.64 23.09 -3.11
N ASN A 46 -19.03 22.63 -4.19
CA ASN A 46 -17.63 22.85 -4.45
C ASN A 46 -17.33 24.34 -4.52
N GLU A 47 -18.18 25.11 -5.23
CA GLU A 47 -18.10 26.57 -5.25
C GLU A 47 -18.36 27.18 -3.87
N ALA A 48 -19.25 26.63 -3.07
CA ALA A 48 -19.50 27.08 -1.70
C ALA A 48 -18.34 26.78 -0.73
N ILE A 49 -17.68 25.64 -0.87
CA ILE A 49 -16.46 25.30 -0.12
C ILE A 49 -15.28 26.13 -0.61
N VAL A 50 -15.25 26.40 -1.89
CA VAL A 50 -14.26 27.19 -2.61
C VAL A 50 -14.48 28.69 -2.44
N ASN A 51 -15.66 29.13 -2.03
CA ASN A 51 -15.95 30.55 -1.75
C ASN A 51 -15.22 31.11 -0.50
N ASP A 52 -14.60 30.27 0.30
CA ASP A 52 -13.60 30.68 1.29
C ASP A 52 -12.22 30.97 0.67
N GLY A 53 -12.10 31.01 -0.64
CA GLY A 53 -10.83 31.22 -1.35
C GLY A 53 -10.41 30.06 -2.25
N GLY A 54 -11.21 29.06 -2.38
CA GLY A 54 -11.30 28.14 -3.51
C GLY A 54 -10.25 27.13 -3.80
N THR A 55 -9.30 26.90 -2.95
CA THR A 55 -8.27 25.90 -3.23
C THR A 55 -8.09 24.99 -2.02
N VAL A 56 -8.36 23.71 -2.23
CA VAL A 56 -8.03 22.68 -1.24
C VAL A 56 -6.54 22.44 -1.33
N THR A 57 -5.82 22.80 -0.27
CA THR A 57 -4.42 22.41 -0.13
C THR A 57 -4.38 20.92 0.13
N VAL A 58 -3.82 20.16 -0.79
CA VAL A 58 -3.53 18.74 -0.56
C VAL A 58 -2.36 18.67 0.42
N VAL A 59 -2.66 18.18 1.62
CA VAL A 59 -1.63 17.94 2.63
C VAL A 59 -1.04 16.59 2.35
N ASN A 60 0.18 16.55 1.81
CA ASN A 60 0.93 15.32 1.55
C ASN A 60 2.03 15.19 2.61
N GLU A 61 1.62 15.17 3.88
CA GLU A 61 2.52 15.10 5.02
C GLU A 61 2.72 13.64 5.45
N GLY A 62 3.96 13.27 5.69
CA GLY A 62 4.33 12.01 6.33
C GLY A 62 4.03 10.75 5.52
N ASN A 63 3.82 9.66 6.24
CA ASN A 63 3.73 8.30 5.70
C ASN A 63 2.30 7.76 5.57
N ASN A 64 1.27 8.51 5.97
CA ASN A 64 -0.13 8.10 5.87
C ASN A 64 -0.66 8.26 4.44
N ARG A 65 -0.39 7.30 3.59
CA ARG A 65 -0.59 7.37 2.14
C ARG A 65 -1.53 6.29 1.63
N ALA A 66 -2.13 6.52 0.47
CA ALA A 66 -2.77 5.48 -0.32
C ALA A 66 -1.71 4.81 -1.19
N TYR A 67 -1.31 3.60 -0.83
CA TYR A 67 -0.34 2.79 -1.57
C TYR A 67 -1.05 1.90 -2.59
N TYR A 68 -0.36 1.65 -3.71
CA TYR A 68 -0.79 0.69 -4.72
C TYR A 68 0.24 -0.44 -4.82
N GLN A 69 -0.20 -1.65 -4.52
CA GLN A 69 0.65 -2.84 -4.60
C GLN A 69 0.69 -3.35 -6.04
N ILE A 70 1.88 -3.47 -6.59
CA ILE A 70 2.13 -3.97 -7.95
C ILE A 70 2.80 -5.35 -7.87
N PHE A 71 2.15 -6.38 -8.43
CA PHE A 71 2.83 -7.63 -8.75
C PHE A 71 3.51 -7.46 -10.11
N VAL A 72 4.81 -7.17 -10.09
CA VAL A 72 5.57 -6.64 -11.23
C VAL A 72 5.40 -7.50 -12.48
N GLY A 73 5.58 -8.81 -12.37
CA GLY A 73 5.52 -9.73 -13.51
C GLY A 73 4.15 -9.84 -14.20
N SER A 74 3.09 -9.24 -13.60
CA SER A 74 1.72 -9.31 -14.12
C SER A 74 1.10 -7.94 -14.39
N PHE A 75 1.86 -6.85 -14.28
CA PHE A 75 1.29 -5.51 -14.41
C PHE A 75 1.28 -4.99 -15.85
N SER A 76 2.43 -4.84 -16.50
CA SER A 76 2.54 -4.36 -17.88
C SER A 76 3.86 -4.81 -18.49
N ASP A 77 3.80 -5.34 -19.71
CA ASP A 77 4.93 -5.86 -20.49
C ASP A 77 5.40 -4.79 -21.48
N SER A 78 6.66 -4.35 -21.35
CA SER A 78 7.20 -3.30 -22.22
C SER A 78 8.00 -3.83 -23.42
N ASN A 79 8.31 -5.13 -23.43
CA ASN A 79 9.26 -5.72 -24.39
C ASN A 79 8.71 -6.93 -25.17
N ASP A 80 7.41 -7.22 -25.03
CA ASP A 80 6.66 -8.29 -25.71
C ASP A 80 7.10 -9.72 -25.34
N ASP A 81 7.73 -9.92 -24.16
CA ASP A 81 8.11 -11.27 -23.72
C ASP A 81 6.99 -11.97 -22.91
N GLY A 82 5.95 -11.26 -22.58
CA GLY A 82 4.79 -11.73 -21.85
C GLY A 82 4.91 -11.62 -20.33
N VAL A 83 6.00 -11.02 -19.82
CA VAL A 83 6.22 -10.79 -18.40
C VAL A 83 6.23 -9.29 -18.13
N GLY A 84 5.47 -8.85 -17.14
CA GLY A 84 5.50 -7.45 -16.73
C GLY A 84 6.87 -7.05 -16.17
N ASP A 85 7.25 -5.79 -16.38
CA ASP A 85 8.57 -5.29 -16.03
C ASP A 85 8.53 -3.83 -15.49
N LEU A 86 9.68 -3.34 -14.99
CA LEU A 86 9.81 -1.99 -14.43
C LEU A 86 9.55 -0.90 -15.49
N ARG A 87 9.99 -1.13 -16.73
CA ARG A 87 9.71 -0.22 -17.85
C ARG A 87 8.23 -0.17 -18.17
N GLY A 88 7.52 -1.29 -18.09
CA GLY A 88 6.06 -1.34 -18.22
C GLY A 88 5.36 -0.51 -17.13
N ILE A 89 5.85 -0.56 -15.88
CA ILE A 89 5.34 0.29 -14.80
C ILE A 89 5.58 1.77 -15.13
N ILE A 90 6.78 2.14 -15.58
CA ILE A 90 7.11 3.52 -15.99
C ILE A 90 6.18 3.99 -17.10
N ASN A 91 5.95 3.16 -18.13
CA ASN A 91 5.07 3.48 -19.26
C ASN A 91 3.60 3.66 -18.85
N ARG A 92 3.16 3.00 -17.76
CA ARG A 92 1.81 3.07 -17.20
C ARG A 92 1.69 4.02 -16.01
N PHE A 93 2.73 4.76 -15.68
CA PHE A 93 2.73 5.53 -14.44
C PHE A 93 1.66 6.63 -14.42
N ASP A 94 1.27 7.17 -15.58
CA ASP A 94 0.17 8.15 -15.70
C ASP A 94 -1.18 7.57 -15.28
N TYR A 95 -1.38 6.26 -15.38
CA TYR A 95 -2.56 5.58 -14.84
C TYR A 95 -2.60 5.64 -13.31
N LEU A 96 -1.44 5.50 -12.67
CA LEU A 96 -1.30 5.50 -11.21
C LEU A 96 -1.28 6.92 -10.66
N ASN A 97 -0.41 7.77 -11.20
CA ASN A 97 -0.25 9.17 -10.82
C ASN A 97 0.42 9.94 -11.96
N ASP A 98 -0.26 10.90 -12.55
CA ASP A 98 0.26 11.73 -13.66
C ASP A 98 0.98 13.01 -13.19
N GLY A 99 1.09 13.22 -11.88
CA GLY A 99 1.74 14.39 -11.29
C GLY A 99 0.86 15.64 -11.25
N ASP A 100 -0.34 15.61 -11.85
CA ASP A 100 -1.32 16.69 -11.78
C ASP A 100 -2.54 16.26 -10.96
N PRO A 101 -2.67 16.71 -9.71
CA PRO A 101 -3.80 16.35 -8.86
C PRO A 101 -5.14 16.87 -9.39
N ASN A 102 -5.13 17.75 -10.39
CA ASN A 102 -6.33 18.34 -11.00
C ASN A 102 -6.68 17.73 -12.36
N SER A 103 -5.85 16.85 -12.91
CA SER A 103 -6.08 16.27 -14.23
C SER A 103 -7.39 15.46 -14.28
N GLY A 104 -7.76 14.82 -13.17
CA GLY A 104 -8.86 13.88 -13.09
C GLY A 104 -8.65 12.61 -13.92
N VAL A 105 -7.44 12.37 -14.43
CA VAL A 105 -7.09 11.24 -15.30
C VAL A 105 -6.56 10.07 -14.50
N SER A 106 -5.54 10.31 -13.67
CA SER A 106 -4.87 9.26 -12.90
C SER A 106 -5.68 8.79 -11.69
N LEU A 107 -5.34 7.61 -11.17
CA LEU A 107 -5.89 7.11 -9.90
C LEU A 107 -5.49 8.02 -8.71
N GLY A 108 -4.32 8.65 -8.83
CA GLY A 108 -3.81 9.61 -7.85
C GLY A 108 -3.18 8.98 -6.62
N VAL A 109 -2.66 7.75 -6.71
CA VAL A 109 -1.98 7.06 -5.60
C VAL A 109 -0.78 7.84 -5.09
N GLU A 110 -0.46 7.68 -3.83
CA GLU A 110 0.57 8.44 -3.13
C GLU A 110 1.80 7.59 -2.79
N GLY A 111 1.73 6.31 -3.04
CA GLY A 111 2.83 5.37 -2.90
C GLY A 111 2.63 4.13 -3.77
N ILE A 112 3.73 3.45 -4.11
CA ILE A 112 3.70 2.13 -4.73
C ILE A 112 4.49 1.15 -3.88
N TRP A 113 4.00 -0.08 -3.81
CA TRP A 113 4.71 -1.22 -3.26
C TRP A 113 4.97 -2.23 -4.39
N LEU A 114 6.24 -2.49 -4.71
CA LEU A 114 6.63 -3.49 -5.67
C LEU A 114 6.79 -4.85 -4.98
N SER A 115 6.14 -5.91 -5.52
CA SER A 115 6.51 -7.29 -5.18
C SER A 115 8.00 -7.54 -5.46
N PRO A 116 8.62 -8.61 -4.93
CA PRO A 116 10.06 -8.80 -5.06
C PRO A 116 10.57 -8.69 -6.50
N ILE A 117 11.66 -7.95 -6.70
CA ILE A 117 12.22 -7.62 -8.02
C ILE A 117 13.62 -8.20 -8.26
N PHE A 118 14.21 -8.85 -7.25
CA PHE A 118 15.58 -9.37 -7.32
C PHE A 118 15.66 -10.67 -8.12
N THR A 119 16.86 -11.03 -8.57
CA THR A 119 17.08 -12.28 -9.31
C THR A 119 16.57 -13.48 -8.51
N SER A 120 15.79 -14.33 -9.17
CA SER A 120 15.14 -15.48 -8.53
C SER A 120 14.72 -16.52 -9.57
N PRO A 121 14.73 -17.82 -9.24
CA PRO A 121 14.30 -18.88 -10.14
C PRO A 121 12.78 -18.95 -10.33
N SER A 122 11.98 -18.42 -9.38
CA SER A 122 10.53 -18.50 -9.45
C SER A 122 9.91 -17.27 -10.13
N TYR A 123 8.65 -17.39 -10.57
CA TYR A 123 7.89 -16.27 -11.13
C TYR A 123 7.53 -15.22 -10.06
N HIS A 124 7.38 -15.65 -8.80
CA HIS A 124 6.98 -14.77 -7.70
C HIS A 124 8.13 -14.02 -7.04
N LYS A 125 9.37 -14.44 -7.25
CA LYS A 125 10.61 -13.81 -6.79
C LYS A 125 10.86 -13.79 -5.27
N TYR A 126 10.05 -14.50 -4.46
CA TYR A 126 10.27 -14.58 -3.01
C TYR A 126 11.49 -15.44 -2.63
N ASP A 127 12.05 -16.26 -3.53
CA ASP A 127 13.27 -17.03 -3.37
C ASP A 127 14.46 -16.34 -4.06
N THR A 128 15.02 -15.32 -3.41
CA THR A 128 16.09 -14.47 -3.95
C THR A 128 17.41 -15.22 -4.10
N THR A 129 18.08 -15.06 -5.25
CA THR A 129 19.42 -15.59 -5.52
C THR A 129 20.53 -14.55 -5.44
N ASN A 130 20.22 -13.28 -5.66
CA ASN A 130 21.12 -12.14 -5.50
C ASN A 130 20.32 -10.88 -5.22
N TYR A 131 20.55 -10.25 -4.07
CA TYR A 131 19.85 -9.02 -3.65
C TYR A 131 20.33 -7.76 -4.36
N TYR A 132 21.47 -7.78 -5.04
CA TYR A 132 22.06 -6.59 -5.68
C TYR A 132 21.80 -6.52 -7.18
N GLU A 133 21.00 -7.43 -7.72
CA GLU A 133 20.64 -7.49 -9.13
C GLU A 133 19.13 -7.54 -9.32
N ILE A 134 18.61 -6.72 -10.23
CA ILE A 134 17.23 -6.84 -10.70
C ILE A 134 17.11 -8.10 -11.57
N ASP A 135 16.01 -8.84 -11.43
CA ASP A 135 15.76 -9.99 -12.29
C ASP A 135 15.74 -9.53 -13.77
N PRO A 136 16.48 -10.20 -14.67
CA PRO A 136 16.59 -9.79 -16.07
C PRO A 136 15.25 -9.72 -16.81
N LYS A 137 14.21 -10.41 -16.33
CA LYS A 137 12.85 -10.28 -16.88
C LYS A 137 12.14 -9.03 -16.42
N PHE A 138 12.59 -8.43 -15.32
CA PHE A 138 11.98 -7.23 -14.77
C PHE A 138 12.71 -5.95 -15.16
N GLY A 139 13.84 -6.05 -15.84
CA GLY A 139 14.61 -4.91 -16.33
C GLY A 139 15.97 -4.77 -15.68
N THR A 140 16.43 -3.55 -15.50
CA THR A 140 17.77 -3.21 -15.05
C THR A 140 17.73 -2.35 -13.78
N MET A 141 18.89 -2.17 -13.16
CA MET A 141 19.06 -1.20 -12.05
C MET A 141 18.81 0.23 -12.49
N GLU A 142 19.09 0.54 -13.74
CA GLU A 142 18.82 1.86 -14.36
C GLU A 142 17.31 2.09 -14.47
N ASP A 143 16.52 1.06 -14.84
CA ASP A 143 15.05 1.15 -14.87
C ASP A 143 14.48 1.38 -13.46
N LEU A 144 15.04 0.72 -12.44
CA LEU A 144 14.63 0.97 -11.05
C LEU A 144 14.93 2.41 -10.61
N LYS A 145 16.10 2.95 -10.93
CA LYS A 145 16.46 4.35 -10.63
C LYS A 145 15.51 5.32 -11.32
N GLU A 146 15.22 5.10 -12.61
CA GLU A 146 14.28 5.94 -13.35
C GLU A 146 12.89 5.89 -12.73
N LEU A 147 12.43 4.72 -12.29
CA LEU A 147 11.14 4.59 -11.60
C LEU A 147 11.14 5.34 -10.25
N ILE A 148 12.22 5.25 -9.46
CA ILE A 148 12.37 6.00 -8.21
C ILE A 148 12.30 7.51 -8.49
N ASP A 149 13.08 8.00 -9.46
CA ASP A 149 13.10 9.42 -9.83
C ASP A 149 11.72 9.90 -10.30
N LEU A 150 11.00 9.08 -11.09
CA LEU A 150 9.64 9.37 -11.55
C LEU A 150 8.65 9.43 -10.38
N CYS A 151 8.73 8.48 -9.44
CA CYS A 151 7.93 8.48 -8.24
C CYS A 151 8.12 9.78 -7.45
N HIS A 152 9.36 10.14 -7.16
CA HIS A 152 9.68 11.34 -6.38
C HIS A 152 9.28 12.63 -7.10
N ALA A 153 9.48 12.71 -8.42
CA ALA A 153 9.03 13.85 -9.22
C ALA A 153 7.52 14.10 -9.14
N ARG A 154 6.74 13.06 -8.83
CA ARG A 154 5.27 13.13 -8.70
C ARG A 154 4.78 13.04 -7.24
N GLY A 155 5.68 13.10 -6.26
CA GLY A 155 5.35 13.03 -4.84
C GLY A 155 4.83 11.65 -4.39
N VAL A 156 5.18 10.60 -5.13
CA VAL A 156 4.83 9.21 -4.84
C VAL A 156 5.98 8.53 -4.12
N HIS A 157 5.72 7.84 -3.02
CA HIS A 157 6.69 6.97 -2.35
C HIS A 157 6.84 5.65 -3.08
N ILE A 158 8.04 5.07 -3.05
CA ILE A 158 8.29 3.72 -3.54
C ILE A 158 8.87 2.86 -2.44
N ILE A 159 8.20 1.73 -2.14
CA ILE A 159 8.70 0.73 -1.20
C ILE A 159 8.91 -0.61 -1.90
N LEU A 160 9.95 -1.32 -1.47
CA LEU A 160 10.27 -2.63 -2.00
C LEU A 160 9.85 -3.74 -1.03
N ASP A 161 9.48 -4.88 -1.59
CA ASP A 161 9.34 -6.11 -0.82
C ASP A 161 10.72 -6.61 -0.39
N PHE A 162 10.94 -6.80 0.90
CA PHE A 162 12.23 -7.13 1.49
C PHE A 162 12.18 -8.49 2.15
N VAL A 163 12.57 -9.51 1.39
CA VAL A 163 12.53 -10.91 1.78
C VAL A 163 13.85 -11.29 2.40
N ILE A 164 13.94 -11.21 3.72
CA ILE A 164 15.17 -11.51 4.47
C ILE A 164 15.09 -12.75 5.37
N ASN A 165 13.90 -13.34 5.55
CA ASN A 165 13.77 -14.54 6.36
C ASN A 165 14.56 -15.72 5.76
N HIS A 166 14.58 -15.85 4.45
CA HIS A 166 15.18 -16.95 3.70
C HIS A 166 15.79 -16.47 2.39
N THR A 167 16.54 -17.34 1.73
CA THR A 167 17.02 -17.12 0.36
C THR A 167 16.59 -18.29 -0.54
N ALA A 168 16.85 -18.18 -1.84
CA ALA A 168 16.79 -19.37 -2.69
C ALA A 168 17.87 -20.36 -2.30
N ARG A 169 17.60 -21.65 -2.47
CA ARG A 169 18.57 -22.72 -2.24
C ARG A 169 19.81 -22.64 -3.15
N ASN A 170 19.71 -22.00 -4.31
CA ASN A 170 20.83 -21.73 -5.21
C ASN A 170 21.53 -20.38 -4.94
N HIS A 171 21.16 -19.63 -3.89
CA HIS A 171 21.87 -18.44 -3.46
C HIS A 171 23.32 -18.75 -3.11
N ALA A 172 24.26 -17.86 -3.45
CA ALA A 172 25.69 -18.06 -3.22
C ALA A 172 26.01 -18.38 -1.74
N TRP A 173 25.33 -17.72 -0.80
CA TRP A 173 25.50 -17.96 0.64
C TRP A 173 25.15 -19.39 1.02
N PHE A 174 24.04 -19.93 0.51
CA PHE A 174 23.64 -21.31 0.81
C PHE A 174 24.58 -22.33 0.18
N GLN A 175 25.13 -22.07 -1.00
CA GLN A 175 26.12 -22.93 -1.63
C GLN A 175 27.44 -22.97 -0.82
N GLN A 176 27.86 -21.82 -0.27
CA GLN A 176 29.04 -21.76 0.64
C GLN A 176 28.76 -22.48 1.97
N PHE A 177 27.59 -22.23 2.57
CA PHE A 177 27.13 -22.94 3.77
C PHE A 177 27.17 -24.47 3.56
N ARG A 178 26.56 -24.97 2.49
CA ARG A 178 26.57 -26.39 2.16
C ARG A 178 27.99 -26.93 2.01
N THR A 179 28.87 -26.24 1.30
CA THR A 179 30.26 -26.63 1.07
C THR A 179 31.05 -26.67 2.37
N ALA A 180 30.86 -25.70 3.26
CA ALA A 180 31.47 -25.66 4.57
C ALA A 180 31.08 -26.87 5.42
N HIS A 181 29.79 -27.23 5.44
CA HIS A 181 29.29 -28.40 6.15
C HIS A 181 29.80 -29.74 5.55
N GLN A 182 29.87 -29.85 4.22
CA GLN A 182 30.42 -31.05 3.55
C GLN A 182 31.89 -31.29 3.90
N ASN A 183 32.66 -30.23 4.10
CA ASN A 183 34.06 -30.27 4.45
C ASN A 183 34.34 -30.26 5.96
N ASN A 184 33.29 -30.13 6.80
CA ASN A 184 33.39 -29.88 8.25
C ASN A 184 34.29 -28.66 8.57
N ASP A 185 34.24 -27.63 7.72
CA ASP A 185 35.02 -26.41 7.85
C ASP A 185 34.25 -25.37 8.71
N VAL A 186 34.36 -25.57 10.03
CA VAL A 186 33.73 -24.68 11.02
C VAL A 186 34.34 -23.28 11.06
N SER A 187 35.47 -23.06 10.40
CA SER A 187 36.13 -21.76 10.29
C SER A 187 35.58 -20.92 9.12
N ASN A 188 34.81 -21.52 8.23
CA ASN A 188 34.21 -20.86 7.11
C ASN A 188 33.17 -19.83 7.59
N PRO A 189 33.21 -18.57 7.15
CA PRO A 189 32.27 -17.55 7.60
C PRO A 189 30.79 -17.85 7.28
N TYR A 190 30.54 -18.78 6.34
CA TYR A 190 29.19 -19.20 5.98
C TYR A 190 28.73 -20.46 6.74
N TYR A 191 29.55 -21.08 7.63
CA TYR A 191 29.18 -22.32 8.30
C TYR A 191 27.89 -22.20 9.12
N ASP A 192 27.65 -21.07 9.78
CA ASP A 192 26.44 -20.77 10.56
C ASP A 192 25.57 -19.66 9.94
N PHE A 193 25.61 -19.50 8.60
CA PHE A 193 24.87 -18.47 7.91
C PHE A 193 23.36 -18.76 7.80
N PHE A 194 23.01 -20.05 7.85
CA PHE A 194 21.61 -20.52 7.84
C PHE A 194 21.32 -21.32 9.12
N SER A 195 20.05 -21.35 9.49
CA SER A 195 19.58 -22.18 10.62
C SER A 195 19.72 -23.64 10.30
N TRP A 196 20.45 -24.38 11.16
CA TRP A 196 20.72 -25.79 10.94
C TRP A 196 20.77 -26.61 12.23
N SER A 197 20.67 -27.95 12.10
CA SER A 197 20.76 -28.86 13.23
C SER A 197 21.31 -30.24 12.81
N THR A 198 21.66 -31.08 13.81
CA THR A 198 22.03 -32.48 13.60
C THR A 198 20.85 -33.45 13.60
N GLY A 199 19.61 -32.93 13.74
CA GLY A 199 18.35 -33.67 13.72
C GLY A 199 17.18 -32.73 13.50
N THR A 200 15.96 -33.27 13.39
CA THR A 200 14.76 -32.46 13.27
C THR A 200 14.42 -31.74 14.58
N VAL A 201 14.01 -30.50 14.49
CA VAL A 201 13.54 -29.67 15.62
C VAL A 201 12.01 -29.68 15.65
N PRO A 202 11.37 -30.06 16.76
CA PRO A 202 9.91 -30.04 16.87
C PRO A 202 9.35 -28.63 16.64
N GLY A 203 8.29 -28.55 15.84
CA GLY A 203 7.58 -27.29 15.57
C GLY A 203 8.10 -26.54 14.34
N ALA A 204 9.27 -26.89 13.80
CA ALA A 204 9.83 -26.30 12.59
C ALA A 204 10.07 -27.37 11.51
N THR A 205 10.19 -26.93 10.25
CA THR A 205 10.41 -27.82 9.10
C THR A 205 11.88 -27.84 8.72
N TYR A 206 12.48 -29.03 8.71
CA TYR A 206 13.89 -29.24 8.41
C TYR A 206 14.08 -30.20 7.24
N TYR A 207 15.05 -29.89 6.38
CA TYR A 207 15.43 -30.67 5.20
C TYR A 207 16.86 -31.14 5.32
N THR A 208 17.14 -32.35 4.83
CA THR A 208 18.50 -32.88 4.80
C THR A 208 19.41 -31.96 3.98
N LEU A 209 20.56 -31.58 4.54
CA LEU A 209 21.58 -30.84 3.82
C LEU A 209 22.39 -31.82 2.96
N PRO A 210 22.32 -31.74 1.62
CA PRO A 210 22.91 -32.78 0.74
C PRO A 210 24.39 -32.99 0.94
N GLY A 211 24.79 -34.27 1.09
CA GLY A 211 26.18 -34.68 1.29
C GLY A 211 26.68 -34.57 2.73
N THR A 212 25.76 -34.37 3.70
CA THR A 212 26.06 -34.29 5.13
C THR A 212 25.04 -35.09 5.94
N ASN A 213 25.26 -35.18 7.28
CA ASN A 213 24.29 -35.68 8.25
C ASN A 213 23.52 -34.51 8.95
N HIS A 214 23.61 -33.32 8.41
CA HIS A 214 22.97 -32.13 8.95
C HIS A 214 21.67 -31.82 8.24
N TYR A 215 20.86 -30.97 8.86
CA TYR A 215 19.56 -30.48 8.36
C TYR A 215 19.56 -28.97 8.40
N TYR A 216 18.93 -28.33 7.42
CA TYR A 216 18.67 -26.88 7.40
C TYR A 216 17.20 -26.61 7.55
N GLU A 217 16.85 -25.46 8.14
CA GLU A 217 15.49 -25.00 8.33
C GLU A 217 14.92 -24.42 7.02
N GLY A 218 13.62 -24.69 6.77
CA GLY A 218 12.92 -24.22 5.59
C GLY A 218 11.42 -24.32 5.78
N ASN A 219 10.84 -23.44 6.60
CA ASN A 219 9.43 -23.52 6.97
C ASN A 219 8.48 -23.29 5.81
N PHE A 220 8.88 -22.54 4.78
CA PHE A 220 8.11 -22.35 3.56
C PHE A 220 8.32 -23.48 2.55
N SER A 221 9.57 -23.88 2.34
CA SER A 221 9.92 -24.90 1.36
C SER A 221 11.39 -25.30 1.50
N GLY A 222 11.75 -26.52 1.07
CA GLY A 222 13.16 -26.94 0.97
C GLY A 222 13.99 -26.15 -0.04
N GLU A 223 13.35 -25.37 -0.93
CA GLU A 223 14.02 -24.45 -1.85
C GLU A 223 14.22 -23.04 -1.24
N MET A 224 13.74 -22.81 0.00
CA MET A 224 13.80 -21.55 0.73
C MET A 224 14.46 -21.74 2.11
N PRO A 225 15.80 -21.98 2.17
CA PRO A 225 16.53 -22.13 3.43
C PRO A 225 16.51 -20.82 4.23
N GLU A 226 16.29 -20.94 5.54
CA GLU A 226 16.15 -19.79 6.44
C GLU A 226 17.51 -19.33 7.00
N LEU A 227 17.69 -18.00 7.02
CA LEU A 227 18.91 -17.35 7.51
C LEU A 227 19.00 -17.46 9.04
N ASN A 228 20.21 -17.55 9.55
CA ASN A 228 20.50 -17.58 10.99
C ASN A 228 20.81 -16.17 11.52
N PHE A 229 19.82 -15.50 12.10
CA PHE A 229 19.98 -14.15 12.65
C PHE A 229 20.70 -14.07 14.01
N ASP A 230 21.09 -15.20 14.60
CA ASP A 230 22.05 -15.21 15.71
C ASP A 230 23.48 -14.96 15.21
N ASN A 231 23.72 -15.12 13.91
CA ASN A 231 25.01 -14.83 13.29
C ASN A 231 25.11 -13.30 12.96
N PRO A 232 26.09 -12.58 13.55
CA PRO A 232 26.25 -11.15 13.31
C PRO A 232 26.58 -10.81 11.85
N ASN A 233 27.21 -11.73 11.10
CA ASN A 233 27.50 -11.50 9.68
C ASN A 233 26.21 -11.53 8.84
N VAL A 234 25.20 -12.35 9.19
CA VAL A 234 23.88 -12.33 8.56
C VAL A 234 23.18 -11.01 8.85
N ARG A 235 23.19 -10.55 10.11
CA ARG A 235 22.63 -9.26 10.50
C ARG A 235 23.26 -8.11 9.72
N GLN A 236 24.59 -8.08 9.61
CA GLN A 236 25.27 -7.04 8.84
C GLN A 236 24.91 -7.12 7.36
N ALA A 237 24.87 -8.31 6.77
CA ALA A 237 24.54 -8.49 5.36
C ALA A 237 23.15 -7.91 5.00
N VAL A 238 22.13 -8.13 5.84
CA VAL A 238 20.79 -7.58 5.57
C VAL A 238 20.72 -6.06 5.77
N VAL A 239 21.49 -5.50 6.71
CA VAL A 239 21.65 -4.04 6.84
C VAL A 239 22.31 -3.44 5.60
N ASP A 240 23.38 -4.09 5.10
CA ASP A 240 24.10 -3.61 3.91
C ASP A 240 23.21 -3.62 2.65
N ILE A 241 22.36 -4.65 2.49
CA ILE A 241 21.38 -4.73 1.40
C ILE A 241 20.36 -3.59 1.55
N ALA A 242 19.79 -3.41 2.73
CA ALA A 242 18.81 -2.33 2.97
C ALA A 242 19.42 -0.96 2.69
N LYS A 243 20.66 -0.73 3.19
CA LYS A 243 21.40 0.50 2.95
C LYS A 243 21.58 0.77 1.45
N PHE A 244 21.94 -0.25 0.67
CA PHE A 244 22.12 -0.10 -0.77
C PHE A 244 20.88 0.46 -1.46
N TYR A 245 19.68 -0.05 -1.13
CA TYR A 245 18.43 0.43 -1.73
C TYR A 245 17.97 1.78 -1.18
N LEU A 246 18.19 2.05 0.11
CA LEU A 246 17.93 3.36 0.70
C LEU A 246 18.82 4.45 0.10
N ASP A 247 20.10 4.15 -0.15
CA ASP A 247 21.03 5.05 -0.84
C ASP A 247 20.63 5.30 -2.32
N LEU A 248 19.90 4.37 -2.96
CA LEU A 248 19.32 4.57 -4.29
C LEU A 248 18.07 5.47 -4.29
N GLY A 249 17.49 5.72 -3.12
CA GLY A 249 16.31 6.59 -2.98
C GLY A 249 15.01 5.85 -2.67
N VAL A 250 15.02 4.55 -2.37
CA VAL A 250 13.83 3.83 -1.93
C VAL A 250 13.33 4.42 -0.61
N ASP A 251 12.02 4.63 -0.47
CA ASP A 251 11.43 5.28 0.70
C ASP A 251 11.22 4.34 1.88
N GLY A 252 11.27 3.04 1.62
CA GLY A 252 11.10 2.06 2.67
C GLY A 252 10.88 0.64 2.18
N PHE A 253 10.39 -0.20 3.08
CA PHE A 253 10.26 -1.64 2.82
C PHE A 253 8.94 -2.21 3.34
N ARG A 254 8.43 -3.21 2.62
CA ARG A 254 7.52 -4.20 3.17
C ARG A 254 8.36 -5.40 3.59
N PHE A 255 8.32 -5.76 4.87
CA PHE A 255 9.04 -6.91 5.40
C PHE A 255 8.22 -8.19 5.24
N ASP A 256 8.73 -9.08 4.40
CA ASP A 256 8.15 -10.40 4.17
C ASP A 256 8.33 -11.30 5.38
N ALA A 257 7.31 -12.12 5.68
CA ALA A 257 7.37 -13.20 6.66
C ALA A 257 7.96 -12.79 8.03
N ALA A 258 7.64 -11.58 8.52
CA ALA A 258 8.31 -10.94 9.64
C ALA A 258 8.28 -11.75 10.95
N LYS A 259 7.26 -12.59 11.15
CA LYS A 259 7.15 -13.45 12.34
C LYS A 259 7.99 -14.74 12.25
N TYR A 260 8.63 -14.99 11.12
CA TYR A 260 9.39 -16.21 10.88
C TYR A 260 10.90 -16.07 11.10
N ILE A 261 11.41 -14.85 11.32
CA ILE A 261 12.85 -14.59 11.58
C ILE A 261 13.39 -15.49 12.71
N TYR A 262 12.58 -15.71 13.74
CA TYR A 262 12.77 -16.72 14.77
C TYR A 262 11.47 -17.51 14.91
N TYR A 263 11.32 -18.57 14.15
CA TYR A 263 10.07 -19.31 14.06
C TYR A 263 9.61 -19.83 15.42
N GLY A 264 8.41 -19.41 15.84
CA GLY A 264 7.79 -19.81 17.10
C GLY A 264 8.33 -19.11 18.36
N ASP A 265 9.19 -18.08 18.21
CA ASP A 265 9.68 -17.24 19.32
C ASP A 265 9.30 -15.77 19.07
N GLU A 266 8.09 -15.40 19.48
CA GLU A 266 7.52 -14.06 19.25
C GLU A 266 8.34 -12.95 19.94
N ALA A 267 8.91 -13.24 21.13
CA ALA A 267 9.69 -12.26 21.87
C ALA A 267 11.01 -11.96 21.13
N LYS A 268 11.69 -13.00 20.66
CA LYS A 268 12.94 -12.86 19.91
C LYS A 268 12.73 -12.22 18.55
N ASN A 269 11.57 -12.47 17.89
CA ASN A 269 11.15 -11.75 16.70
C ASN A 269 11.03 -10.24 16.97
N ALA A 270 10.31 -9.86 18.02
CA ALA A 270 10.12 -8.45 18.36
C ALA A 270 11.46 -7.75 18.65
N GLU A 271 12.37 -8.40 19.41
CA GLU A 271 13.72 -7.89 19.69
C GLU A 271 14.53 -7.69 18.39
N PHE A 272 14.45 -8.63 17.45
CA PHE A 272 15.11 -8.50 16.14
C PHE A 272 14.62 -7.25 15.40
N TRP A 273 13.31 -7.04 15.32
CA TRP A 273 12.75 -5.90 14.60
C TRP A 273 13.07 -4.57 15.28
N ILE A 274 13.14 -4.51 16.62
CA ILE A 274 13.60 -3.32 17.35
C ILE A 274 15.03 -2.97 16.95
N TRP A 275 15.93 -3.97 16.98
CA TRP A 275 17.32 -3.80 16.56
C TRP A 275 17.40 -3.37 15.08
N PHE A 276 16.78 -4.10 14.17
CA PHE A 276 16.90 -3.86 12.74
C PHE A 276 16.34 -2.48 12.34
N MET A 277 15.22 -2.09 12.91
CA MET A 277 14.65 -0.76 12.68
C MET A 277 15.50 0.38 13.24
N ALA A 278 16.26 0.14 14.32
CA ALA A 278 17.23 1.12 14.81
C ALA A 278 18.38 1.34 13.80
N GLU A 279 18.91 0.26 13.21
CA GLU A 279 19.90 0.35 12.13
C GLU A 279 19.37 1.10 10.90
N LEU A 280 18.16 0.76 10.45
CA LEU A 280 17.56 1.41 9.28
C LEU A 280 17.27 2.88 9.50
N ARG A 281 16.76 3.27 10.67
CA ARG A 281 16.51 4.68 11.02
C ARG A 281 17.79 5.49 11.19
N ALA A 282 18.90 4.87 11.51
CA ALA A 282 20.21 5.52 11.49
C ALA A 282 20.66 5.89 10.06
N ILE A 283 20.22 5.13 9.05
CA ILE A 283 20.48 5.39 7.62
C ILE A 283 19.46 6.40 7.07
N LYS A 284 18.15 6.14 7.26
CA LYS A 284 17.03 6.97 6.79
C LYS A 284 16.05 7.19 7.94
N PRO A 285 16.11 8.34 8.66
CA PRO A 285 15.28 8.60 9.84
C PRO A 285 13.77 8.58 9.58
N ASP A 286 13.35 8.94 8.38
CA ASP A 286 11.97 9.02 7.91
C ASP A 286 11.50 7.78 7.13
N ILE A 287 12.26 6.68 7.21
CA ILE A 287 11.93 5.43 6.51
C ILE A 287 10.50 4.96 6.81
N PHE A 288 9.76 4.61 5.78
CA PHE A 288 8.47 3.95 5.93
C PHE A 288 8.64 2.43 5.89
N THR A 289 8.07 1.72 6.86
CA THR A 289 8.09 0.26 6.88
C THR A 289 6.75 -0.31 7.28
N VAL A 290 6.42 -1.46 6.69
CA VAL A 290 5.25 -2.25 7.04
C VAL A 290 5.61 -3.74 7.02
N ALA A 291 5.33 -4.45 8.11
CA ALA A 291 5.68 -5.86 8.28
C ALA A 291 4.46 -6.76 8.00
N GLU A 292 4.72 -7.88 7.34
CA GLU A 292 3.76 -8.97 7.25
C GLU A 292 3.85 -9.85 8.51
N VAL A 293 2.93 -9.61 9.42
CA VAL A 293 2.68 -10.46 10.58
C VAL A 293 1.26 -11.03 10.43
N TRP A 294 1.13 -12.06 9.61
CA TRP A 294 -0.17 -12.68 9.35
C TRP A 294 -0.59 -13.55 10.52
N ASP A 295 -1.24 -12.92 11.48
CA ASP A 295 -1.71 -13.52 12.72
C ASP A 295 -2.82 -12.67 13.35
N SER A 296 -3.26 -13.06 14.56
CA SER A 296 -4.16 -12.27 15.39
C SER A 296 -3.53 -10.94 15.82
N ASP A 297 -4.36 -9.94 16.14
CA ASP A 297 -3.91 -8.64 16.61
C ASP A 297 -3.00 -8.74 17.84
N ALA A 298 -3.29 -9.70 18.74
CA ALA A 298 -2.47 -9.91 19.94
C ALA A 298 -1.02 -10.30 19.63
N VAL A 299 -0.78 -11.05 18.54
CA VAL A 299 0.57 -11.38 18.04
C VAL A 299 1.18 -10.21 17.31
N THR A 300 0.37 -9.43 16.59
CA THR A 300 0.85 -8.32 15.76
C THR A 300 1.23 -7.09 16.58
N TYR A 301 0.51 -6.78 17.65
CA TYR A 301 0.71 -5.55 18.43
C TYR A 301 2.14 -5.30 18.92
N PRO A 302 2.91 -6.27 19.43
CA PRO A 302 4.30 -6.04 19.87
C PRO A 302 5.23 -5.49 18.79
N TYR A 303 5.00 -5.80 17.51
CA TYR A 303 5.83 -5.31 16.40
C TYR A 303 5.71 -3.80 16.20
N PHE A 304 4.61 -3.17 16.63
CA PHE A 304 4.43 -1.72 16.53
C PHE A 304 5.40 -0.91 17.39
N GLU A 305 6.11 -1.51 18.33
CA GLU A 305 7.23 -0.86 19.02
C GLU A 305 8.36 -0.46 18.06
N SER A 306 8.46 -1.12 16.91
CA SER A 306 9.54 -0.92 15.94
C SER A 306 9.09 -0.57 14.53
N THR A 307 8.08 -1.24 13.98
CA THR A 307 7.59 -1.08 12.61
C THR A 307 6.07 -1.11 12.54
N ASN A 308 5.48 -0.57 11.48
CA ASN A 308 4.06 -0.76 11.24
C ASN A 308 3.80 -2.20 10.75
N CYS A 309 2.57 -2.65 10.90
CA CYS A 309 2.14 -3.97 10.44
C CYS A 309 0.85 -3.87 9.63
N PHE A 310 0.68 -4.79 8.68
CA PHE A 310 -0.59 -4.98 8.00
C PHE A 310 -1.68 -5.46 8.97
N ASN A 311 -2.87 -4.87 8.85
CA ASN A 311 -4.03 -5.28 9.64
C ASN A 311 -4.79 -6.41 8.93
N PHE A 312 -4.45 -7.64 9.27
CA PHE A 312 -5.07 -8.84 8.69
C PHE A 312 -6.50 -9.07 9.18
N THR A 313 -6.86 -8.61 10.37
CA THR A 313 -8.23 -8.72 10.91
C THR A 313 -9.24 -7.91 10.08
N MET A 314 -8.80 -6.84 9.43
CA MET A 314 -9.65 -6.04 8.53
C MET A 314 -9.81 -6.65 7.13
N SER A 315 -8.88 -7.50 6.70
CA SER A 315 -8.74 -7.98 5.32
C SER A 315 -9.40 -9.33 5.06
N GLN A 316 -9.46 -9.74 3.80
CA GLN A 316 -10.02 -11.01 3.32
C GLN A 316 -11.56 -11.09 3.39
N ALA A 317 -12.10 -12.21 2.92
CA ALA A 317 -13.55 -12.49 2.93
C ALA A 317 -14.16 -12.53 4.34
N ALA A 318 -13.39 -12.98 5.33
CA ALA A 318 -13.79 -13.03 6.73
C ALA A 318 -13.42 -11.77 7.52
N GLY A 319 -12.74 -10.80 6.90
CA GLY A 319 -12.30 -9.57 7.55
C GLY A 319 -13.44 -8.58 7.79
N ILE A 320 -13.19 -7.65 8.70
CA ILE A 320 -14.21 -6.70 9.17
C ILE A 320 -14.72 -5.82 8.01
N ILE A 321 -13.84 -5.40 7.07
CA ILE A 321 -14.26 -4.60 5.91
C ILE A 321 -15.27 -5.36 5.06
N ALA A 322 -14.95 -6.60 4.68
CA ALA A 322 -15.82 -7.40 3.84
C ALA A 322 -17.15 -7.73 4.53
N GLN A 323 -17.10 -8.13 5.80
CA GLN A 323 -18.30 -8.43 6.59
C GLN A 323 -19.19 -7.18 6.73
N THR A 324 -18.61 -6.00 6.97
CA THR A 324 -19.37 -4.75 7.06
C THR A 324 -19.99 -4.38 5.73
N ALA A 325 -19.28 -4.53 4.62
CA ALA A 325 -19.81 -4.27 3.27
C ALA A 325 -20.94 -5.23 2.88
N GLN A 326 -20.91 -6.47 3.38
CA GLN A 326 -21.92 -7.50 3.07
C GLN A 326 -23.13 -7.47 4.02
N ALA A 327 -22.88 -7.34 5.32
CA ALA A 327 -23.90 -7.47 6.35
C ALA A 327 -24.34 -6.15 6.98
N GLY A 328 -23.55 -5.08 6.84
CA GLY A 328 -23.91 -3.74 7.26
C GLY A 328 -23.71 -3.43 8.74
N ASN A 329 -22.83 -4.12 9.46
CA ASN A 329 -22.56 -3.78 10.87
C ASN A 329 -21.43 -2.74 11.00
N VAL A 330 -21.73 -1.48 10.67
CA VAL A 330 -20.75 -0.39 10.69
C VAL A 330 -20.28 -0.01 12.11
N ASN A 331 -21.11 -0.23 13.12
CA ASN A 331 -20.72 0.03 14.52
C ASN A 331 -19.61 -0.91 14.99
N HIS A 332 -19.61 -2.17 14.54
CA HIS A 332 -18.52 -3.10 14.83
C HIS A 332 -17.22 -2.65 14.16
N TYR A 333 -17.31 -2.20 12.92
CA TYR A 333 -16.17 -1.65 12.19
C TYR A 333 -15.56 -0.44 12.90
N THR A 334 -16.39 0.57 13.27
CA THR A 334 -15.89 1.80 13.90
C THR A 334 -15.30 1.55 15.29
N ALA A 335 -15.92 0.68 16.08
CA ALA A 335 -15.42 0.29 17.40
C ALA A 335 -14.09 -0.48 17.31
N TYR A 336 -13.95 -1.36 16.30
CA TYR A 336 -12.69 -2.06 16.07
C TYR A 336 -11.56 -1.09 15.68
N VAL A 337 -11.82 -0.14 14.77
CA VAL A 337 -10.82 0.85 14.37
C VAL A 337 -10.34 1.67 15.57
N ASP A 338 -11.25 2.12 16.43
CA ASP A 338 -10.94 2.87 17.65
C ASP A 338 -10.05 2.07 18.60
N LEU A 339 -10.44 0.83 18.88
CA LEU A 339 -9.65 -0.08 19.72
C LEU A 339 -8.25 -0.32 19.13
N TYR A 340 -8.18 -0.64 17.84
CA TYR A 340 -6.91 -0.95 17.19
C TYR A 340 -5.96 0.24 17.19
N LEU A 341 -6.46 1.45 16.88
CA LEU A 341 -5.67 2.67 16.94
C LEU A 341 -5.16 2.94 18.35
N SER A 342 -6.02 2.78 19.37
CA SER A 342 -5.63 2.94 20.78
C SER A 342 -4.52 1.96 21.16
N GLU A 343 -4.62 0.68 20.76
CA GLU A 343 -3.64 -0.35 21.09
C GLU A 343 -2.28 -0.14 20.41
N ILE A 344 -2.25 0.25 19.13
CA ILE A 344 -0.98 0.49 18.45
C ILE A 344 -0.32 1.78 18.90
N GLN A 345 -1.09 2.86 19.16
CA GLN A 345 -0.57 4.15 19.60
C GLN A 345 -0.08 4.12 21.07
N ALA A 346 -0.63 3.24 21.89
CA ALA A 346 -0.11 3.00 23.23
C ALA A 346 1.32 2.41 23.22
N ARG A 347 1.69 1.68 22.17
CA ARG A 347 3.03 1.09 21.97
C ARG A 347 3.97 2.07 21.28
N ASN A 348 3.48 2.76 20.29
CA ASN A 348 4.24 3.76 19.54
C ASN A 348 3.29 4.89 19.10
N PRO A 349 3.43 6.11 19.67
CA PRO A 349 2.56 7.23 19.30
C PRO A 349 2.57 7.57 17.79
N ASN A 350 3.61 7.16 17.07
CA ASN A 350 3.74 7.36 15.63
C ASN A 350 3.33 6.12 14.81
N ALA A 351 2.73 5.11 15.44
CA ALA A 351 2.26 3.92 14.74
C ALA A 351 1.16 4.26 13.74
N ILE A 352 1.25 3.67 12.57
CA ILE A 352 0.32 3.86 11.46
C ILE A 352 -0.45 2.56 11.24
N MET A 353 -1.78 2.64 11.25
CA MET A 353 -2.62 1.52 10.84
C MET A 353 -2.48 1.32 9.33
N CYS A 354 -2.09 0.12 8.90
CA CYS A 354 -1.91 -0.24 7.50
C CYS A 354 -2.98 -1.23 7.06
N THR A 355 -3.97 -0.74 6.31
CA THR A 355 -5.18 -1.48 5.95
C THR A 355 -5.16 -1.89 4.49
N PHE A 356 -5.78 -3.03 4.18
CA PHE A 356 -5.97 -3.52 2.83
C PHE A 356 -7.21 -4.45 2.78
N ILE A 357 -7.76 -4.71 1.59
CA ILE A 357 -8.89 -5.63 1.42
C ILE A 357 -8.37 -7.01 1.01
N ALA A 358 -7.49 -7.04 0.00
CA ALA A 358 -6.84 -8.23 -0.51
C ALA A 358 -5.39 -7.92 -0.90
N ASN A 359 -4.58 -8.96 -1.08
CA ASN A 359 -3.21 -8.87 -1.59
C ASN A 359 -2.88 -10.10 -2.48
N HIS A 360 -1.63 -10.22 -2.88
CA HIS A 360 -1.15 -11.29 -3.78
C HIS A 360 -1.19 -12.71 -3.18
N ASP A 361 -1.39 -12.85 -1.86
CA ASP A 361 -1.49 -14.15 -1.14
C ASP A 361 -2.93 -14.50 -0.73
N MET A 362 -3.89 -13.66 -1.11
CA MET A 362 -5.30 -13.82 -0.79
C MET A 362 -6.16 -13.87 -2.04
N ASP A 363 -7.35 -14.45 -1.90
CA ASP A 363 -8.36 -14.36 -2.95
C ASP A 363 -8.75 -12.90 -3.16
N ARG A 364 -8.84 -12.47 -4.43
CA ARG A 364 -9.11 -11.10 -4.80
C ARG A 364 -10.47 -10.62 -4.32
N ALA A 365 -10.53 -9.36 -3.91
CA ALA A 365 -11.69 -8.70 -3.30
C ALA A 365 -12.99 -8.90 -4.10
N ALA A 366 -12.97 -8.73 -5.41
CA ALA A 366 -14.17 -8.88 -6.27
C ALA A 366 -14.68 -10.32 -6.39
N GLY A 367 -13.96 -11.30 -5.84
CA GLY A 367 -14.42 -12.69 -5.72
C GLY A 367 -15.45 -12.88 -4.60
N PHE A 368 -15.36 -12.09 -3.53
CA PHE A 368 -16.25 -12.15 -2.38
C PHE A 368 -17.03 -10.85 -2.14
N LEU A 369 -16.68 -9.75 -2.80
CA LEU A 369 -17.39 -8.47 -2.78
C LEU A 369 -17.95 -8.20 -4.17
N THR A 370 -19.26 -8.32 -4.34
CA THR A 370 -19.86 -8.22 -5.67
C THR A 370 -19.87 -6.77 -6.15
N VAL A 371 -19.24 -6.49 -7.29
CA VAL A 371 -19.21 -5.16 -7.92
C VAL A 371 -20.63 -4.69 -8.26
N ALA A 372 -21.42 -5.55 -8.91
CA ALA A 372 -22.78 -5.22 -9.34
C ALA A 372 -23.76 -4.92 -8.20
N SER A 373 -23.51 -5.41 -6.98
CA SER A 373 -24.34 -5.13 -5.80
C SER A 373 -23.90 -3.89 -5.01
N GLY A 374 -22.80 -3.22 -5.43
CA GLY A 374 -22.22 -2.09 -4.71
C GLY A 374 -21.30 -2.47 -3.54
N GLN A 375 -21.19 -3.75 -3.16
CA GLN A 375 -20.38 -4.19 -2.03
C GLN A 375 -18.89 -3.81 -2.17
N ALA A 376 -18.35 -3.92 -3.40
CA ALA A 376 -16.97 -3.52 -3.66
C ALA A 376 -16.75 -2.01 -3.44
N LYS A 377 -17.73 -1.18 -3.80
CA LYS A 377 -17.69 0.28 -3.55
C LYS A 377 -17.76 0.59 -2.06
N VAL A 378 -18.65 -0.07 -1.30
CA VAL A 378 -18.73 0.09 0.16
C VAL A 378 -17.42 -0.33 0.83
N ALA A 379 -16.84 -1.45 0.44
CA ALA A 379 -15.56 -1.91 1.00
C ALA A 379 -14.41 -0.92 0.72
N ALA A 380 -14.37 -0.35 -0.49
CA ALA A 380 -13.41 0.71 -0.83
C ALA A 380 -13.62 1.98 0.03
N ASN A 381 -14.89 2.38 0.28
CA ASN A 381 -15.19 3.48 1.18
C ASN A 381 -14.64 3.22 2.59
N LEU A 382 -14.92 2.04 3.15
CA LEU A 382 -14.46 1.66 4.48
C LEU A 382 -12.93 1.61 4.56
N ALA A 383 -12.25 1.12 3.51
CA ALA A 383 -10.80 1.00 3.49
C ALA A 383 -10.07 2.34 3.28
N LEU A 384 -10.63 3.26 2.49
CA LEU A 384 -9.97 4.50 2.10
C LEU A 384 -10.37 5.71 2.96
N LEU A 385 -11.60 5.74 3.50
CA LEU A 385 -12.06 6.82 4.37
C LEU A 385 -11.83 6.48 5.85
N MET A 386 -10.57 6.19 6.22
CA MET A 386 -10.13 5.86 7.57
C MET A 386 -8.70 6.38 7.81
N PRO A 387 -8.25 6.51 9.07
CA PRO A 387 -6.88 6.91 9.40
C PRO A 387 -5.81 5.93 8.93
N GLY A 388 -4.58 6.40 8.81
CA GLY A 388 -3.40 5.58 8.50
C GLY A 388 -3.16 5.39 7.01
N CYS A 389 -2.59 4.26 6.62
CA CYS A 389 -2.33 3.87 5.23
C CYS A 389 -3.36 2.89 4.71
N THR A 390 -3.66 2.98 3.43
CA THR A 390 -4.46 1.96 2.74
C THR A 390 -3.65 1.41 1.56
N PHE A 391 -3.61 0.10 1.43
CA PHE A 391 -2.96 -0.59 0.32
C PHE A 391 -4.00 -1.16 -0.63
N ILE A 392 -3.93 -0.76 -1.89
CA ILE A 392 -4.78 -1.20 -2.98
C ILE A 392 -4.00 -2.22 -3.79
N TYR A 393 -4.49 -3.44 -3.89
CA TYR A 393 -3.85 -4.47 -4.72
C TYR A 393 -4.19 -4.22 -6.19
N TYR A 394 -3.20 -4.24 -7.09
CA TYR A 394 -3.40 -3.95 -8.51
C TYR A 394 -4.60 -4.73 -9.09
N GLY A 395 -5.47 -4.02 -9.78
CA GLY A 395 -6.69 -4.58 -10.34
C GLY A 395 -7.89 -4.63 -9.39
N ASP A 396 -7.76 -4.31 -8.10
CA ASP A 396 -8.93 -4.18 -7.21
C ASP A 396 -9.81 -3.02 -7.65
N GLU A 397 -9.23 -1.95 -8.18
CA GLU A 397 -9.91 -0.76 -8.70
C GLU A 397 -10.70 -1.01 -9.99
N ILE A 398 -10.47 -2.13 -10.65
CA ILE A 398 -11.28 -2.58 -11.80
C ILE A 398 -12.05 -3.87 -11.50
N GLY A 399 -12.04 -4.30 -10.24
CA GLY A 399 -12.77 -5.49 -9.81
C GLY A 399 -12.22 -6.79 -10.39
N MET A 400 -10.90 -6.92 -10.54
CA MET A 400 -10.28 -8.20 -10.93
C MET A 400 -10.63 -9.28 -9.95
N LYS A 401 -10.93 -10.47 -10.47
CA LYS A 401 -11.16 -11.68 -9.69
C LYS A 401 -9.96 -12.60 -9.76
N GLY A 402 -9.86 -13.51 -8.83
CA GLY A 402 -8.84 -14.53 -8.77
C GLY A 402 -8.82 -15.22 -7.42
N SER A 403 -8.81 -16.54 -7.43
CA SER A 403 -8.73 -17.34 -6.21
C SER A 403 -7.88 -18.58 -6.44
N ARG A 404 -7.31 -19.11 -5.38
CA ARG A 404 -6.60 -20.40 -5.43
C ARG A 404 -7.45 -21.52 -6.04
N GLY A 405 -8.72 -21.54 -5.66
CA GLY A 405 -9.71 -22.49 -6.18
C GLY A 405 -9.28 -23.95 -6.04
N GLY A 406 -9.88 -24.81 -6.89
CA GLY A 406 -9.56 -26.24 -6.91
C GLY A 406 -8.17 -26.57 -7.43
N ALA A 407 -7.53 -25.68 -8.16
CA ALA A 407 -6.14 -25.82 -8.63
C ALA A 407 -5.10 -25.61 -7.53
N ASN A 408 -5.49 -25.02 -6.42
CA ASN A 408 -4.63 -24.68 -5.28
C ASN A 408 -3.33 -23.95 -5.71
N THR A 409 -3.46 -22.98 -6.61
CA THR A 409 -2.35 -22.20 -7.14
C THR A 409 -2.50 -20.72 -6.86
N ASP A 410 -1.46 -20.09 -6.29
CA ASP A 410 -1.42 -18.65 -6.04
C ASP A 410 -1.32 -17.84 -7.34
N ALA A 411 -0.87 -18.45 -8.43
CA ALA A 411 -0.86 -17.82 -9.75
C ALA A 411 -2.22 -17.24 -10.14
N ASN A 412 -3.33 -17.88 -9.75
CA ASN A 412 -4.69 -17.39 -9.98
C ASN A 412 -5.04 -16.08 -9.25
N ARG A 413 -4.29 -15.72 -8.23
CA ARG A 413 -4.43 -14.46 -7.46
C ARG A 413 -3.62 -13.32 -8.07
N ARG A 414 -2.68 -13.66 -8.98
CA ARG A 414 -1.64 -12.79 -9.54
C ARG A 414 -1.74 -12.69 -11.06
N LEU A 415 -2.97 -12.73 -11.59
CA LEU A 415 -3.25 -12.71 -13.04
C LEU A 415 -2.79 -11.40 -13.68
N ALA A 416 -2.54 -11.45 -14.98
CA ALA A 416 -2.18 -10.29 -15.78
C ALA A 416 -3.23 -9.18 -15.72
N MET A 417 -2.76 -7.93 -15.60
CA MET A 417 -3.61 -6.74 -15.63
C MET A 417 -4.30 -6.63 -16.99
N PRO A 418 -5.63 -6.62 -17.06
CA PRO A 418 -6.36 -6.59 -18.32
C PRO A 418 -6.46 -5.16 -18.86
N TRP A 419 -5.38 -4.65 -19.45
CA TRP A 419 -5.32 -3.26 -19.96
C TRP A 419 -6.37 -2.98 -21.03
N GLY A 420 -6.56 -3.90 -21.98
CA GLY A 420 -7.54 -3.75 -23.07
C GLY A 420 -7.06 -2.93 -24.26
N ASP A 421 -5.81 -2.52 -24.29
CA ASP A 421 -5.19 -1.66 -25.32
C ASP A 421 -4.08 -2.35 -26.12
N GLY A 422 -3.92 -3.67 -25.95
CA GLY A 422 -2.92 -4.45 -26.67
C GLY A 422 -1.65 -4.75 -25.89
N ASP A 423 -1.60 -4.42 -24.59
CA ASP A 423 -0.52 -4.86 -23.71
C ASP A 423 -0.37 -6.39 -23.76
N THR A 424 0.87 -6.87 -23.81
CA THR A 424 1.21 -8.27 -24.06
C THR A 424 1.47 -9.08 -22.81
N VAL A 425 1.31 -8.48 -21.63
CA VAL A 425 1.49 -9.16 -20.33
C VAL A 425 0.55 -10.38 -20.23
N LYS A 426 1.08 -11.49 -19.73
CA LYS A 426 0.39 -12.77 -19.60
C LYS A 426 0.24 -13.20 -18.16
N ASP A 427 -0.76 -14.03 -17.94
CA ASP A 427 -0.93 -14.70 -16.67
C ASP A 427 0.32 -15.49 -16.28
N PRO A 428 0.71 -15.50 -15.00
CA PRO A 428 1.89 -16.21 -14.54
C PRO A 428 1.76 -17.72 -14.74
N MET A 429 2.90 -18.39 -14.86
CA MET A 429 2.95 -19.84 -15.06
C MET A 429 2.16 -20.57 -13.94
N GLY A 430 1.31 -21.49 -14.35
CA GLY A 430 0.43 -22.24 -13.45
C GLY A 430 -0.95 -21.63 -13.22
N ALA A 431 -1.21 -20.42 -13.71
CA ALA A 431 -2.55 -19.87 -13.69
C ALA A 431 -3.48 -20.67 -14.62
N ASN A 432 -4.73 -20.83 -14.16
CA ASN A 432 -5.77 -21.54 -14.91
C ASN A 432 -7.14 -20.85 -14.79
N TYR A 433 -7.13 -19.56 -14.49
CA TYR A 433 -8.34 -18.75 -14.39
C TYR A 433 -8.84 -18.38 -15.78
N THR A 434 -10.15 -18.32 -15.99
CA THR A 434 -10.74 -18.03 -17.29
C THR A 434 -11.05 -16.55 -17.45
N SER A 435 -10.88 -16.01 -18.66
CA SER A 435 -11.12 -14.59 -19.00
C SER A 435 -12.54 -14.08 -18.68
N GLY A 436 -13.54 -14.97 -18.56
CA GLY A 436 -14.92 -14.60 -18.19
C GLY A 436 -15.10 -14.19 -16.71
N GLN A 437 -14.04 -14.17 -15.93
CA GLN A 437 -14.07 -13.87 -14.47
C GLN A 437 -13.55 -12.47 -14.14
N THR A 438 -13.41 -11.59 -15.12
CA THR A 438 -13.09 -10.18 -14.92
C THR A 438 -14.34 -9.31 -14.94
N ASN A 439 -14.29 -8.15 -14.32
CA ASN A 439 -15.35 -7.13 -14.40
C ASN A 439 -15.08 -6.08 -15.50
N GLY A 440 -14.29 -6.43 -16.49
CA GLY A 440 -13.89 -5.58 -17.61
C GLY A 440 -12.39 -5.28 -17.62
N THR A 441 -11.98 -4.55 -18.66
CA THR A 441 -10.60 -4.08 -18.85
C THR A 441 -10.39 -2.69 -18.25
N VAL A 442 -9.12 -2.29 -18.07
CA VAL A 442 -8.78 -0.92 -17.65
C VAL A 442 -9.40 0.10 -18.59
N LEU A 443 -9.28 -0.08 -19.90
CA LEU A 443 -9.80 0.85 -20.89
C LEU A 443 -11.34 1.01 -20.78
N GLU A 444 -12.07 -0.08 -20.52
CA GLU A 444 -13.52 -0.02 -20.29
C GLU A 444 -13.85 0.75 -19.01
N HIS A 445 -13.09 0.56 -17.93
CA HIS A 445 -13.29 1.27 -16.67
C HIS A 445 -12.96 2.76 -16.79
N LEU A 446 -11.91 3.14 -17.52
CA LEU A 446 -11.56 4.55 -17.77
C LEU A 446 -12.66 5.29 -18.53
N SER A 447 -13.34 4.60 -19.45
CA SER A 447 -14.41 5.17 -20.28
C SER A 447 -15.78 5.24 -19.60
N ASN A 448 -15.95 4.59 -18.44
CA ASN A 448 -17.21 4.52 -17.69
C ASN A 448 -17.13 5.35 -16.40
N GLY A 449 -17.85 6.48 -16.34
CA GLY A 449 -17.88 7.38 -15.17
C GLY A 449 -18.33 6.70 -13.86
N ASP A 450 -19.20 5.68 -13.95
CA ASP A 450 -19.70 4.92 -12.79
C ASP A 450 -18.83 3.72 -12.43
N SER A 451 -17.67 3.55 -13.08
CA SER A 451 -16.78 2.42 -12.86
C SER A 451 -16.21 2.38 -11.45
N LEU A 452 -15.76 1.20 -11.04
CA LEU A 452 -15.05 1.03 -9.77
C LEU A 452 -13.71 1.81 -9.78
N TYR A 453 -13.02 1.94 -10.92
CA TYR A 453 -11.83 2.77 -11.07
C TYR A 453 -12.10 4.24 -10.70
N ASN A 454 -13.14 4.84 -11.30
CA ASN A 454 -13.50 6.22 -11.00
C ASN A 454 -13.96 6.40 -9.54
N HIS A 455 -14.54 5.36 -8.94
CA HIS A 455 -14.88 5.34 -7.52
C HIS A 455 -13.62 5.39 -6.63
N TYR A 456 -12.60 4.54 -6.88
CA TYR A 456 -11.33 4.58 -6.16
C TYR A 456 -10.61 5.92 -6.34
N LYS A 457 -10.56 6.43 -7.56
CA LYS A 457 -10.00 7.75 -7.87
C LYS A 457 -10.61 8.86 -7.01
N LYS A 458 -11.94 8.88 -6.88
CA LYS A 458 -12.65 9.86 -6.04
C LYS A 458 -12.35 9.69 -4.56
N LEU A 459 -12.29 8.46 -4.07
CA LEU A 459 -11.93 8.19 -2.68
C LEU A 459 -10.52 8.70 -2.35
N ILE A 460 -9.55 8.44 -3.21
CA ILE A 460 -8.17 8.93 -3.03
C ILE A 460 -8.15 10.47 -3.06
N SER A 461 -8.90 11.08 -3.98
CA SER A 461 -9.02 12.53 -4.07
C SER A 461 -9.65 13.15 -2.81
N ILE A 462 -10.76 12.58 -2.32
CA ILE A 462 -11.40 13.00 -1.05
C ILE A 462 -10.41 12.86 0.11
N ARG A 463 -9.73 11.73 0.20
CA ARG A 463 -8.73 11.46 1.24
C ARG A 463 -7.62 12.52 1.27
N LYS A 464 -7.11 12.93 0.11
CA LYS A 464 -6.14 14.02 -0.04
C LYS A 464 -6.70 15.38 0.36
N ALA A 465 -7.96 15.64 0.04
CA ALA A 465 -8.62 16.92 0.30
C ALA A 465 -9.06 17.08 1.77
N VAL A 466 -9.10 16.00 2.54
CA VAL A 466 -9.59 15.97 3.93
C VAL A 466 -8.54 15.34 4.85
N PRO A 467 -7.46 16.08 5.19
CA PRO A 467 -6.38 15.57 6.03
C PRO A 467 -6.86 15.12 7.42
N GLU A 468 -7.99 15.61 7.88
CA GLU A 468 -8.62 15.17 9.13
C GLU A 468 -8.90 13.68 9.11
N ILE A 469 -9.31 13.10 7.97
CA ILE A 469 -9.54 11.65 7.85
C ILE A 469 -8.24 10.87 8.08
N VAL A 470 -7.13 11.40 7.58
CA VAL A 470 -5.85 10.68 7.47
C VAL A 470 -5.00 10.80 8.73
N TYR A 471 -4.97 12.01 9.31
CA TYR A 471 -4.05 12.39 10.38
C TYR A 471 -4.75 12.78 11.68
N GLY A 472 -6.07 12.90 11.66
CA GLY A 472 -6.84 13.39 12.80
C GLY A 472 -7.02 12.35 13.89
N THR A 473 -7.50 12.83 15.02
CA THR A 473 -7.99 11.98 16.10
C THR A 473 -9.22 11.20 15.62
N TYR A 474 -9.39 9.98 16.13
CA TYR A 474 -10.53 9.16 15.76
C TYR A 474 -11.50 9.03 16.95
N THR A 475 -12.76 9.41 16.76
CA THR A 475 -13.81 9.23 17.75
C THR A 475 -15.01 8.60 17.06
N PRO A 476 -15.38 7.36 17.39
CA PRO A 476 -16.48 6.67 16.73
C PRO A 476 -17.81 7.36 17.00
N LEU A 477 -18.64 7.46 15.96
CA LEU A 477 -20.05 7.85 16.03
C LEU A 477 -20.92 6.62 15.85
N THR A 478 -21.66 6.30 16.88
CA THR A 478 -22.54 5.13 16.91
C THR A 478 -23.98 5.57 16.70
N THR A 479 -24.63 5.00 15.70
CA THR A 479 -26.06 5.17 15.47
C THR A 479 -26.77 3.81 15.52
N ASP A 480 -27.52 3.46 14.48
CA ASP A 480 -27.97 2.07 14.29
C ASP A 480 -26.84 1.21 13.68
N SER A 481 -27.08 -0.09 13.50
CA SER A 481 -26.03 -1.01 13.03
C SER A 481 -25.56 -0.77 11.59
N LYS A 482 -26.32 0.00 10.79
CA LYS A 482 -26.09 0.18 9.35
C LYS A 482 -25.70 1.60 8.96
N LEU A 483 -25.85 2.54 9.87
CA LEU A 483 -25.36 3.91 9.74
C LEU A 483 -24.38 4.19 10.88
N GLY A 484 -23.21 4.65 10.61
CA GLY A 484 -22.22 5.03 11.61
C GLY A 484 -20.97 5.55 10.95
N GLY A 485 -20.02 5.98 11.75
CA GLY A 485 -18.79 6.57 11.26
C GLY A 485 -17.93 7.12 12.38
N PHE A 486 -17.31 8.24 12.16
CA PHE A 486 -16.41 8.85 13.15
C PHE A 486 -16.30 10.36 12.97
N VAL A 487 -15.93 11.01 14.05
CA VAL A 487 -15.43 12.40 14.07
C VAL A 487 -13.91 12.34 14.04
N SER A 488 -13.31 13.22 13.26
CA SER A 488 -11.86 13.38 13.22
C SER A 488 -11.47 14.85 13.28
N THR A 489 -10.48 15.19 14.11
CA THR A 489 -9.97 16.56 14.27
C THR A 489 -8.47 16.60 14.01
N TYR A 490 -8.06 17.49 13.12
CA TYR A 490 -6.67 17.73 12.76
C TYR A 490 -6.40 19.22 12.59
N ASN A 491 -5.35 19.73 13.24
CA ASN A 491 -4.96 21.14 13.19
C ASN A 491 -6.11 22.14 13.48
N GLY A 492 -7.03 21.76 14.37
CA GLY A 492 -8.18 22.57 14.74
C GLY A 492 -9.36 22.51 13.81
N ASN A 493 -9.26 21.79 12.69
CA ASN A 493 -10.37 21.50 11.78
C ASN A 493 -10.99 20.16 12.11
N THR A 494 -12.31 20.05 11.93
CA THR A 494 -13.04 18.81 12.21
C THR A 494 -13.77 18.35 10.96
N ALA A 495 -13.73 17.05 10.71
CA ALA A 495 -14.54 16.38 9.71
C ALA A 495 -15.31 15.22 10.35
N VAL A 496 -16.50 14.96 9.83
CA VAL A 496 -17.29 13.79 10.19
C VAL A 496 -17.45 12.93 8.95
N VAL A 497 -17.13 11.64 9.10
CA VAL A 497 -17.36 10.62 8.07
C VAL A 497 -18.50 9.72 8.53
N LEU A 498 -19.52 9.54 7.69
CA LEU A 498 -20.61 8.60 7.93
C LEU A 498 -20.73 7.62 6.76
N HIS A 499 -20.98 6.36 7.08
CA HIS A 499 -21.20 5.29 6.12
C HIS A 499 -22.62 4.73 6.29
N ASN A 500 -23.46 4.85 5.26
CA ASN A 500 -24.71 4.11 5.16
C ASN A 500 -24.43 2.80 4.40
N THR A 501 -24.28 1.71 5.13
CA THR A 501 -24.01 0.37 4.58
C THR A 501 -25.30 -0.40 4.25
N SER A 502 -26.48 0.17 4.46
CA SER A 502 -27.75 -0.43 4.07
C SER A 502 -28.02 -0.28 2.57
N ASN A 503 -29.01 -0.99 2.05
CA ASN A 503 -29.47 -0.85 0.67
C ASN A 503 -30.54 0.27 0.49
N SER A 504 -30.90 0.96 1.56
CA SER A 504 -31.96 1.99 1.59
C SER A 504 -31.41 3.33 2.05
N ALA A 505 -32.03 4.42 1.61
CA ALA A 505 -31.69 5.72 2.12
C ALA A 505 -32.01 5.83 3.63
N VAL A 506 -31.19 6.58 4.34
CA VAL A 506 -31.37 6.93 5.76
C VAL A 506 -31.39 8.45 5.87
N THR A 507 -32.35 8.94 6.67
CA THR A 507 -32.43 10.37 7.01
C THR A 507 -32.19 10.54 8.50
N ILE A 508 -31.33 11.47 8.89
CA ILE A 508 -30.94 11.74 10.27
C ILE A 508 -30.82 13.25 10.49
N ASP A 509 -31.19 13.72 11.67
CA ASP A 509 -30.88 15.08 12.12
C ASP A 509 -29.48 15.08 12.75
N LEU A 510 -28.56 15.84 12.18
CA LEU A 510 -27.18 15.92 12.67
C LEU A 510 -27.09 16.48 14.10
N ALA A 511 -28.07 17.30 14.52
CA ALA A 511 -28.14 17.82 15.87
C ALA A 511 -28.44 16.74 16.92
N GLU A 512 -29.02 15.60 16.50
CA GLU A 512 -29.23 14.42 17.37
C GLU A 512 -27.99 13.49 17.40
N LEU A 513 -27.11 13.62 16.41
CA LEU A 513 -25.94 12.76 16.26
C LEU A 513 -24.71 13.31 16.99
N THR A 514 -24.51 14.63 16.96
CA THR A 514 -23.31 15.28 17.49
C THR A 514 -23.57 16.74 17.85
N ASP A 515 -22.87 17.24 18.88
CA ASP A 515 -22.88 18.68 19.24
C ASP A 515 -21.99 19.52 18.32
N ILE A 516 -21.31 18.93 17.35
CA ILE A 516 -20.45 19.61 16.39
C ILE A 516 -21.34 20.34 15.38
N PRO A 517 -21.16 21.66 15.16
CA PRO A 517 -21.94 22.41 14.19
C PRO A 517 -21.48 22.04 12.76
N LEU A 518 -22.15 21.07 12.17
CA LEU A 518 -21.93 20.64 10.78
C LEU A 518 -22.92 21.37 9.87
N SER A 519 -22.39 22.10 8.91
CA SER A 519 -23.21 22.91 7.98
C SER A 519 -22.90 22.64 6.51
N VAL A 520 -21.88 21.86 6.22
CA VAL A 520 -21.41 21.58 4.86
C VAL A 520 -21.35 20.08 4.61
N LEU A 521 -22.10 19.60 3.63
CA LEU A 521 -21.86 18.30 3.02
C LEU A 521 -20.69 18.46 2.04
N PHE A 522 -19.48 18.15 2.51
CA PHE A 522 -18.24 18.36 1.74
C PHE A 522 -18.14 17.41 0.55
N ALA A 523 -18.42 16.13 0.77
CA ALA A 523 -18.39 15.12 -0.27
C ALA A 523 -19.33 13.95 0.04
N PHE A 524 -19.75 13.25 -0.99
CA PHE A 524 -20.34 11.92 -0.88
C PHE A 524 -19.79 10.99 -1.96
N VAL A 525 -19.73 9.70 -1.65
CA VAL A 525 -19.19 8.68 -2.54
C VAL A 525 -19.86 7.34 -2.27
N GLY A 526 -20.39 6.70 -3.31
CA GLY A 526 -21.10 5.44 -3.16
C GLY A 526 -21.93 5.04 -4.37
N VAL A 527 -23.04 4.35 -4.13
CA VAL A 527 -23.98 3.90 -5.16
C VAL A 527 -25.04 4.97 -5.46
N GLY A 528 -25.33 5.83 -4.48
CA GLY A 528 -26.32 6.90 -4.62
C GLY A 528 -25.84 8.24 -4.09
N ASP A 529 -26.76 9.17 -3.98
CA ASP A 529 -26.51 10.57 -3.64
C ASP A 529 -26.74 10.85 -2.14
N ALA A 530 -26.31 12.00 -1.69
CA ALA A 530 -26.64 12.53 -0.37
C ALA A 530 -27.06 14.00 -0.45
N THR A 531 -27.93 14.43 0.48
CA THR A 531 -28.37 15.82 0.58
C THR A 531 -28.36 16.28 2.03
N LEU A 532 -28.04 17.57 2.24
CA LEU A 532 -28.11 18.22 3.55
C LEU A 532 -29.01 19.46 3.45
N GLU A 533 -30.12 19.46 4.19
CA GLU A 533 -31.05 20.57 4.28
C GLU A 533 -31.13 21.06 5.74
N GLY A 534 -30.47 22.18 6.04
CA GLY A 534 -30.29 22.63 7.42
C GLY A 534 -29.42 21.61 8.18
N THR A 535 -29.98 20.96 9.21
CA THR A 535 -29.33 19.88 9.95
C THR A 535 -29.78 18.48 9.51
N VAL A 536 -30.76 18.40 8.58
CA VAL A 536 -31.30 17.13 8.12
C VAL A 536 -30.49 16.57 6.97
N LEU A 537 -29.80 15.47 7.25
CA LEU A 537 -28.96 14.75 6.28
C LEU A 537 -29.69 13.52 5.76
N THR A 538 -29.81 13.39 4.45
CA THR A 538 -30.30 12.16 3.79
C THR A 538 -29.15 11.54 3.02
N ILE A 539 -28.86 10.25 3.29
CA ILE A 539 -27.79 9.49 2.65
C ILE A 539 -28.42 8.29 1.94
N ALA A 540 -28.21 8.16 0.63
CA ALA A 540 -28.63 6.98 -0.11
C ALA A 540 -27.97 5.71 0.43
N GLY A 541 -28.57 4.54 0.13
CA GLY A 541 -27.96 3.25 0.49
C GLY A 541 -26.59 3.07 -0.14
N GLN A 542 -25.68 2.37 0.56
CA GLN A 542 -24.32 2.07 0.11
C GLN A 542 -23.51 3.33 -0.27
N THR A 543 -23.69 4.40 0.50
CA THR A 543 -23.06 5.70 0.27
C THR A 543 -22.41 6.21 1.55
N SER A 544 -21.25 6.81 1.41
CA SER A 544 -20.52 7.47 2.50
C SER A 544 -20.51 8.99 2.26
N VAL A 545 -20.54 9.75 3.35
CA VAL A 545 -20.51 11.21 3.32
C VAL A 545 -19.39 11.76 4.19
N ILE A 546 -18.88 12.91 3.81
CA ILE A 546 -17.95 13.73 4.57
C ILE A 546 -18.60 15.06 4.85
N LEU A 547 -18.65 15.44 6.12
CA LEU A 547 -19.26 16.68 6.61
C LEU A 547 -18.19 17.56 7.26
N LYS A 548 -18.34 18.86 7.12
CA LYS A 548 -17.51 19.89 7.79
C LYS A 548 -18.38 20.99 8.41
#